data_896f60317f60ec9a52a7cc494c65010e
#
_entry.id   896f60317f60ec9a52a7cc494c65010e
#
_cell.length_a   1.000
_cell.length_b   1.000
_cell.length_c   1.000
_cell.angle_alpha   90.00
_cell.angle_beta   90.00
_cell.angle_gamma   90.00
#
_symmetry.space_group_name_H-M   'P 1'
#
loop_
_entity.id
_entity.type
_entity.pdbx_description
1 polymer ?
#
loop_
_entity_poly.entity_id
_entity_poly.type
_entity_poly.pdbx_seq_one_letter_code
_entity_poly.pdbx_strand_id
1 'polypeptide(L)'
;EIISPVDNCHKPLGHTMARECLILVRRICRYAVHQHLMRPMEISLKLPPTHSSMTVLNQDEQKQVFRYVTQAATPRKIGILLMMQMGLRIGEVCGLQWQDFDLDKGILSVRRTVKRIYVENQRTKVVVQSPKTATSERAIPIPRKILSLVYQLHNSQSPHTWFLSSQEAKPVEPRCYSKSIHCYLKHAQVSSVHPHALRHTFATTCLQNGCNVKTLSEIMGHASSDITMKLYVHTCWEWKRAEIERIFNN
;
A
#
# COMPACT_ATOMS: atom_id res chain seq x y z
N GLU A 1 -22.71 26.05 -15.44
CA GLU A 1 -21.31 26.47 -15.68
C GLU A 1 -20.47 25.99 -14.50
N ILE A 2 -19.54 25.07 -14.78
CA ILE A 2 -18.62 24.54 -13.77
C ILE A 2 -17.51 25.56 -13.68
N ILE A 3 -17.50 26.33 -12.58
CA ILE A 3 -16.36 27.16 -12.23
C ILE A 3 -15.21 26.20 -11.92
N SER A 4 -14.28 26.04 -12.86
CA SER A 4 -13.02 25.37 -12.55
C SER A 4 -12.23 26.30 -11.61
N PRO A 5 -11.93 25.89 -10.38
CA PRO A 5 -11.06 26.66 -9.52
C PRO A 5 -9.68 26.66 -10.18
N VAL A 6 -9.29 27.83 -10.67
CA VAL A 6 -7.98 28.06 -11.27
C VAL A 6 -7.04 28.40 -10.11
N ASP A 7 -6.05 27.57 -9.86
CA ASP A 7 -4.91 28.03 -9.08
C ASP A 7 -4.06 28.97 -9.95
N ASN A 8 -3.14 29.71 -9.35
CA ASN A 8 -2.26 30.66 -10.06
C ASN A 8 -1.35 30.02 -11.14
N CYS A 9 -1.48 28.70 -11.38
CA CYS A 9 -0.71 27.95 -12.36
C CYS A 9 -1.52 27.54 -13.61
N HIS A 10 -2.75 27.98 -13.77
CA HIS A 10 -3.65 27.64 -14.90
C HIS A 10 -3.87 26.14 -15.16
N LYS A 11 -3.60 25.27 -14.18
CA LYS A 11 -3.88 23.84 -14.28
C LYS A 11 -5.18 23.51 -13.56
N PRO A 12 -6.12 22.79 -14.20
CA PRO A 12 -7.34 22.37 -13.54
C PRO A 12 -6.99 21.44 -12.36
N LEU A 13 -7.69 21.59 -11.25
CA LEU A 13 -7.55 20.70 -10.09
C LEU A 13 -7.84 19.26 -10.51
N GLY A 14 -6.95 18.33 -10.15
CA GLY A 14 -7.20 16.91 -10.35
C GLY A 14 -8.46 16.48 -9.62
N HIS A 15 -9.18 15.51 -10.16
CA HIS A 15 -10.47 15.01 -9.64
C HIS A 15 -10.41 14.67 -8.13
N THR A 16 -9.33 14.06 -7.65
CA THR A 16 -9.13 13.73 -6.23
C THR A 16 -9.08 14.98 -5.36
N MET A 17 -8.35 16.01 -5.79
CA MET A 17 -8.25 17.28 -5.08
C MET A 17 -9.61 18.00 -5.05
N ALA A 18 -10.31 18.05 -6.18
CA ALA A 18 -11.65 18.63 -6.27
C ALA A 18 -12.64 17.93 -5.31
N ARG A 19 -12.56 16.59 -5.19
CA ARG A 19 -13.36 15.82 -4.24
C ARG A 19 -13.02 16.15 -2.78
N GLU A 20 -11.75 16.24 -2.43
CA GLU A 20 -11.32 16.61 -1.07
C GLU A 20 -11.76 18.04 -0.71
N CYS A 21 -11.63 19.00 -1.63
CA CYS A 21 -12.15 20.34 -1.44
C CYS A 21 -13.67 20.34 -1.21
N LEU A 22 -14.43 19.59 -1.99
CA LEU A 22 -15.88 19.50 -1.84
C LEU A 22 -16.28 18.88 -0.48
N ILE A 23 -15.56 17.87 -0.02
CA ILE A 23 -15.77 17.28 1.32
C ILE A 23 -15.50 18.33 2.41
N LEU A 24 -14.43 19.09 2.29
CA LEU A 24 -14.07 20.14 3.24
C LEU A 24 -15.14 21.24 3.28
N VAL A 25 -15.56 21.75 2.12
CA VAL A 25 -16.63 22.77 2.02
C VAL A 25 -17.91 22.25 2.66
N ARG A 26 -18.34 21.03 2.37
CA ARG A 26 -19.54 20.46 3.01
C ARG A 26 -19.42 20.32 4.52
N ARG A 27 -18.22 20.05 5.05
CA ARG A 27 -17.96 20.02 6.50
C ARG A 27 -18.03 21.41 7.12
N ILE A 28 -17.43 22.41 6.48
CA ILE A 28 -17.47 23.80 6.94
C ILE A 28 -18.92 24.31 6.97
N CYS A 29 -19.69 24.10 5.90
CA CYS A 29 -21.10 24.50 5.85
C CYS A 29 -21.94 23.81 6.92
N ARG A 30 -21.76 22.50 7.17
CA ARG A 30 -22.44 21.79 8.25
C ARG A 30 -22.10 22.38 9.63
N TYR A 31 -20.82 22.68 9.85
CA TYR A 31 -20.39 23.30 11.11
C TYR A 31 -21.03 24.69 11.28
N ALA A 32 -21.01 25.52 10.23
CA ALA A 32 -21.60 26.86 10.27
C ALA A 32 -23.13 26.81 10.54
N VAL A 33 -23.85 25.86 9.94
CA VAL A 33 -25.28 25.61 10.26
C VAL A 33 -25.46 25.20 11.70
N HIS A 34 -24.64 24.28 12.22
CA HIS A 34 -24.69 23.84 13.62
C HIS A 34 -24.40 24.98 14.60
N GLN A 35 -23.55 25.93 14.22
CA GLN A 35 -23.24 27.12 15.03
C GLN A 35 -24.25 28.28 14.79
N HIS A 36 -25.35 28.05 14.09
CA HIS A 36 -26.34 29.08 13.72
C HIS A 36 -25.80 30.29 12.97
N LEU A 37 -24.63 30.14 12.30
CA LEU A 37 -23.99 31.20 11.52
C LEU A 37 -24.53 31.28 10.08
N MET A 38 -25.23 30.26 9.60
CA MET A 38 -25.88 30.25 8.28
C MET A 38 -27.11 29.34 8.29
N ARG A 39 -28.02 29.58 7.34
CA ARG A 39 -29.16 28.68 7.10
C ARG A 39 -28.72 27.36 6.45
N PRO A 40 -29.44 26.24 6.67
CA PRO A 40 -29.18 25.00 5.97
C PRO A 40 -29.14 25.21 4.45
N MET A 41 -28.07 24.77 3.80
CA MET A 41 -27.87 24.84 2.36
C MET A 41 -27.43 23.48 1.84
N GLU A 42 -28.12 23.02 0.79
CA GLU A 42 -27.71 21.80 0.10
C GLU A 42 -26.70 22.11 -1.01
N ILE A 43 -25.53 21.49 -0.92
CA ILE A 43 -24.51 21.55 -1.96
C ILE A 43 -24.70 20.37 -2.89
N SER A 44 -25.44 20.56 -3.97
CA SER A 44 -25.84 19.54 -4.95
C SER A 44 -24.74 19.17 -5.96
N LEU A 45 -23.55 19.78 -5.86
CA LEU A 45 -22.43 19.50 -6.77
C LEU A 45 -22.04 18.02 -6.73
N LYS A 46 -22.18 17.31 -7.85
CA LYS A 46 -21.75 15.93 -8.05
C LYS A 46 -20.52 15.91 -8.96
N LEU A 47 -19.42 15.35 -8.49
CA LEU A 47 -18.26 15.10 -9.33
C LEU A 47 -18.50 13.81 -10.15
N PRO A 48 -18.06 13.77 -11.42
CA PRO A 48 -18.19 12.57 -12.23
C PRO A 48 -17.47 11.38 -11.55
N PRO A 49 -17.97 10.15 -11.72
CA PRO A 49 -17.28 8.98 -11.18
C PRO A 49 -15.91 8.82 -11.83
N THR A 50 -14.89 8.55 -11.02
CA THR A 50 -13.58 8.17 -11.54
C THR A 50 -13.50 6.67 -11.70
N HIS A 51 -13.36 6.20 -12.93
CA HIS A 51 -12.98 4.82 -13.21
C HIS A 51 -11.46 4.72 -13.05
N SER A 52 -10.99 4.43 -11.86
CA SER A 52 -9.61 4.04 -11.61
C SER A 52 -9.50 2.54 -11.90
N SER A 53 -8.99 2.18 -13.08
CA SER A 53 -8.56 0.80 -13.31
C SER A 53 -7.40 0.51 -12.37
N MET A 54 -7.58 -0.43 -11.44
CA MET A 54 -6.49 -0.88 -10.59
C MET A 54 -5.48 -1.64 -11.44
N THR A 55 -4.30 -1.04 -11.61
CA THR A 55 -3.19 -1.70 -12.28
C THR A 55 -2.64 -2.78 -11.33
N VAL A 56 -2.60 -4.01 -11.79
CA VAL A 56 -1.96 -5.14 -11.10
C VAL A 56 -0.99 -5.82 -12.05
N LEU A 57 0.07 -6.41 -11.52
CA LEU A 57 1.00 -7.18 -12.31
C LEU A 57 0.38 -8.55 -12.65
N ASN A 58 0.46 -8.95 -13.91
CA ASN A 58 0.08 -10.29 -14.34
C ASN A 58 1.09 -11.33 -13.82
N GLN A 59 0.79 -12.63 -13.99
CA GLN A 59 1.61 -13.71 -13.45
C GLN A 59 3.05 -13.71 -14.05
N ASP A 60 3.22 -13.38 -15.31
CA ASP A 60 4.53 -13.39 -15.95
C ASP A 60 5.38 -12.19 -15.51
N GLU A 61 4.77 -11.01 -15.36
CA GLU A 61 5.43 -9.85 -14.75
C GLU A 61 5.87 -10.15 -13.30
N GLN A 62 5.03 -10.82 -12.50
CA GLN A 62 5.40 -11.23 -11.13
C GLN A 62 6.59 -12.18 -11.13
N LYS A 63 6.65 -13.17 -12.07
CA LYS A 63 7.78 -14.09 -12.24
C LYS A 63 9.05 -13.33 -12.65
N GLN A 64 8.94 -12.34 -13.55
CA GLN A 64 10.06 -11.50 -13.98
C GLN A 64 10.63 -10.69 -12.81
N VAL A 65 9.78 -10.03 -12.04
CA VAL A 65 10.20 -9.31 -10.82
C VAL A 65 10.89 -10.24 -9.83
N PHE A 66 10.30 -11.41 -9.57
CA PHE A 66 10.89 -12.39 -8.66
C PHE A 66 12.28 -12.84 -9.15
N ARG A 67 12.42 -13.20 -10.42
CA ARG A 67 13.71 -13.59 -11.03
C ARG A 67 14.75 -12.47 -10.91
N TYR A 68 14.39 -11.24 -11.24
CA TYR A 68 15.28 -10.09 -11.12
C TYR A 68 15.76 -9.85 -9.68
N VAL A 69 14.87 -10.00 -8.69
CA VAL A 69 15.25 -9.84 -7.29
C VAL A 69 16.18 -10.94 -6.83
N THR A 70 15.94 -12.21 -7.23
CA THR A 70 16.70 -13.37 -6.77
C THR A 70 18.09 -13.46 -7.40
N GLN A 71 18.30 -12.93 -8.61
CA GLN A 71 19.61 -12.92 -9.28
C GLN A 71 20.67 -12.13 -8.50
N ALA A 72 20.29 -11.05 -7.85
CA ALA A 72 21.18 -10.23 -7.02
C ALA A 72 20.37 -9.60 -5.88
N ALA A 73 20.06 -10.42 -4.88
CA ALA A 73 19.24 -10.01 -3.75
C ALA A 73 19.92 -8.91 -2.92
N THR A 74 19.16 -7.87 -2.65
CA THR A 74 19.52 -6.80 -1.71
C THR A 74 18.29 -6.46 -0.86
N PRO A 75 18.44 -5.90 0.35
CA PRO A 75 17.30 -5.53 1.16
C PRO A 75 16.28 -4.64 0.40
N ARG A 76 16.74 -3.70 -0.42
CA ARG A 76 15.87 -2.84 -1.22
C ARG A 76 15.09 -3.60 -2.30
N LYS A 77 15.70 -4.60 -2.94
CA LYS A 77 15.00 -5.45 -3.92
C LYS A 77 14.02 -6.39 -3.23
N ILE A 78 14.40 -7.00 -2.10
CA ILE A 78 13.50 -7.85 -1.31
C ILE A 78 12.26 -7.07 -0.85
N GLY A 79 12.41 -5.80 -0.49
CA GLY A 79 11.28 -4.95 -0.14
C GLY A 79 10.17 -4.91 -1.19
N ILE A 80 10.49 -5.09 -2.49
CA ILE A 80 9.49 -5.22 -3.56
C ILE A 80 8.69 -6.51 -3.38
N LEU A 81 9.37 -7.63 -3.07
CA LEU A 81 8.70 -8.90 -2.81
C LEU A 81 7.81 -8.84 -1.56
N LEU A 82 8.26 -8.13 -0.50
CA LEU A 82 7.44 -7.91 0.69
C LEU A 82 6.14 -7.17 0.36
N MET A 83 6.17 -6.22 -0.57
CA MET A 83 4.95 -5.55 -1.03
C MET A 83 4.10 -6.47 -1.93
N MET A 84 4.73 -7.20 -2.86
CA MET A 84 4.04 -7.98 -3.89
C MET A 84 3.56 -9.35 -3.40
N GLN A 85 4.22 -9.96 -2.42
CA GLN A 85 3.90 -11.31 -1.93
C GLN A 85 3.48 -11.38 -0.44
N MET A 86 3.54 -10.26 0.27
CA MET A 86 3.08 -10.16 1.66
C MET A 86 2.18 -8.94 1.89
N GLY A 87 1.94 -8.13 0.87
CA GLY A 87 0.99 -7.03 0.91
C GLY A 87 1.37 -5.84 1.79
N LEU A 88 2.63 -5.64 2.13
CA LEU A 88 3.07 -4.50 2.94
C LEU A 88 2.87 -3.18 2.20
N ARG A 89 2.56 -2.12 2.96
CA ARG A 89 2.58 -0.74 2.44
C ARG A 89 4.01 -0.24 2.31
N ILE A 90 4.29 0.63 1.35
CA ILE A 90 5.64 1.21 1.15
C ILE A 90 6.20 1.84 2.44
N GLY A 91 5.37 2.53 3.22
CA GLY A 91 5.79 3.12 4.49
C GLY A 91 6.11 2.07 5.57
N GLU A 92 5.43 0.93 5.55
CA GLU A 92 5.71 -0.20 6.44
C GLU A 92 7.07 -0.84 6.07
N VAL A 93 7.30 -1.11 4.78
CA VAL A 93 8.58 -1.65 4.29
C VAL A 93 9.75 -0.71 4.63
N CYS A 94 9.57 0.60 4.48
CA CYS A 94 10.57 1.59 4.89
C CYS A 94 10.82 1.62 6.40
N GLY A 95 9.85 1.20 7.20
CA GLY A 95 9.90 1.15 8.66
C GLY A 95 10.42 -0.17 9.24
N LEU A 96 10.77 -1.15 8.42
CA LEU A 96 11.30 -2.43 8.90
C LEU A 96 12.71 -2.31 9.43
N GLN A 97 12.97 -3.01 10.53
CA GLN A 97 14.29 -3.26 11.12
C GLN A 97 14.57 -4.77 11.14
N TRP A 98 15.83 -5.17 11.28
CA TRP A 98 16.18 -6.58 11.31
C TRP A 98 15.51 -7.34 12.46
N GLN A 99 15.30 -6.71 13.62
CA GLN A 99 14.57 -7.30 14.75
C GLN A 99 13.09 -7.63 14.46
N ASP A 100 12.53 -7.15 13.36
CA ASP A 100 11.15 -7.45 12.98
C ASP A 100 11.00 -8.81 12.28
N PHE A 101 12.14 -9.40 11.86
CA PHE A 101 12.19 -10.70 11.21
C PHE A 101 12.56 -11.78 12.25
N ASP A 102 11.59 -12.58 12.68
CA ASP A 102 11.82 -13.81 13.42
C ASP A 102 12.10 -14.91 12.39
N LEU A 103 13.40 -15.11 12.09
CA LEU A 103 13.82 -16.03 11.02
C LEU A 103 13.61 -17.50 11.42
N ASP A 104 13.66 -17.82 12.72
CA ASP A 104 13.44 -19.18 13.22
C ASP A 104 11.98 -19.60 13.08
N LYS A 105 11.05 -18.69 13.40
CA LYS A 105 9.61 -18.94 13.23
C LYS A 105 9.09 -18.59 11.84
N GLY A 106 9.90 -17.92 11.01
CA GLY A 106 9.46 -17.46 9.70
C GLY A 106 8.35 -16.41 9.77
N ILE A 107 8.44 -15.47 10.71
CA ILE A 107 7.41 -14.44 10.96
C ILE A 107 7.99 -13.04 10.79
N LEU A 108 7.25 -12.16 10.13
CA LEU A 108 7.54 -10.74 10.03
C LEU A 108 6.55 -9.94 10.89
N SER A 109 7.06 -9.15 11.82
CA SER A 109 6.28 -8.23 12.66
C SER A 109 6.25 -6.81 12.05
N VAL A 110 5.07 -6.34 11.66
CA VAL A 110 4.87 -4.98 11.14
C VAL A 110 4.50 -4.06 12.30
N ARG A 111 5.46 -3.28 12.80
CA ARG A 111 5.32 -2.46 14.02
C ARG A 111 5.43 -0.95 13.76
N ARG A 112 5.88 -0.54 12.59
CA ARG A 112 6.21 0.86 12.27
C ARG A 112 5.85 1.23 10.86
N THR A 113 5.66 2.52 10.63
CA THR A 113 5.50 3.08 9.30
C THR A 113 6.27 4.40 9.19
N VAL A 114 6.96 4.59 8.09
CA VAL A 114 7.64 5.84 7.75
C VAL A 114 6.72 6.69 6.90
N LYS A 115 6.56 7.95 7.26
CA LYS A 115 5.74 8.93 6.53
C LYS A 115 6.46 10.26 6.45
N ARG A 116 6.12 11.04 5.43
CA ARG A 116 6.46 12.46 5.37
C ARG A 116 5.24 13.27 5.79
N ILE A 117 5.37 14.09 6.81
CA ILE A 117 4.32 14.98 7.30
C ILE A 117 4.72 16.44 7.09
N TYR A 118 3.72 17.30 6.95
CA TYR A 118 3.92 18.74 7.03
C TYR A 118 4.05 19.14 8.50
N VAL A 119 5.03 19.98 8.79
CA VAL A 119 5.24 20.55 10.13
C VAL A 119 5.30 22.06 9.95
N GLU A 120 4.55 22.76 10.77
CA GLU A 120 4.51 24.22 10.78
C GLU A 120 5.95 24.76 10.89
N ASN A 121 6.30 25.72 10.06
CA ASN A 121 7.64 26.33 9.92
C ASN A 121 8.78 25.43 9.40
N GLN A 122 8.57 24.16 9.08
CA GLN A 122 9.62 23.24 8.59
C GLN A 122 9.33 22.58 7.24
N ARG A 123 8.39 23.11 6.44
CA ARG A 123 7.93 22.53 5.16
C ARG A 123 7.46 21.07 5.31
N THR A 124 8.36 20.10 5.43
CA THR A 124 8.00 18.68 5.62
C THR A 124 9.09 17.91 6.36
N LYS A 125 8.70 16.96 7.22
CA LYS A 125 9.61 16.09 7.98
C LYS A 125 9.26 14.62 7.76
N VAL A 126 10.29 13.78 7.67
CA VAL A 126 10.14 12.32 7.70
C VAL A 126 10.00 11.89 9.15
N VAL A 127 8.95 11.15 9.45
CA VAL A 127 8.70 10.62 10.81
C VAL A 127 8.47 9.13 10.75
N VAL A 128 8.94 8.45 11.79
CA VAL A 128 8.62 7.06 12.08
C VAL A 128 7.48 7.07 13.08
N GLN A 129 6.39 6.41 12.77
CA GLN A 129 5.23 6.32 13.64
C GLN A 129 4.89 4.85 13.91
N SER A 130 4.50 4.54 15.12
CA SER A 130 3.77 3.30 15.39
C SER A 130 2.42 3.32 14.68
N PRO A 131 1.85 2.17 14.36
CA PRO A 131 0.54 2.10 13.74
C PRO A 131 -0.53 2.78 14.61
N LYS A 132 -1.44 3.53 13.99
CA LYS A 132 -2.49 4.28 14.71
C LYS A 132 -3.54 3.39 15.39
N THR A 133 -3.64 2.13 15.00
CA THR A 133 -4.63 1.17 15.52
C THR A 133 -3.95 -0.14 15.85
N ALA A 134 -4.44 -0.85 16.86
CA ALA A 134 -3.96 -2.18 17.25
C ALA A 134 -4.01 -3.17 16.05
N THR A 135 -4.98 -3.03 15.15
CA THR A 135 -5.11 -3.85 13.94
C THR A 135 -4.02 -3.61 12.89
N SER A 136 -3.29 -2.51 12.99
CA SER A 136 -2.19 -2.20 12.07
C SER A 136 -0.85 -2.82 12.52
N GLU A 137 -0.69 -3.14 13.81
CA GLU A 137 0.39 -3.97 14.31
C GLU A 137 -0.01 -5.44 14.10
N ARG A 138 0.78 -6.15 13.32
CA ARG A 138 0.45 -7.51 12.90
C ARG A 138 1.69 -8.35 12.63
N ALA A 139 1.56 -9.64 12.82
CA ALA A 139 2.54 -10.65 12.44
C ALA A 139 2.09 -11.36 11.17
N ILE A 140 2.98 -11.49 10.20
CA ILE A 140 2.70 -12.09 8.88
C ILE A 140 3.68 -13.24 8.66
N PRO A 141 3.23 -14.47 8.32
CA PRO A 141 4.12 -15.54 7.91
C PRO A 141 4.93 -15.16 6.67
N ILE A 142 6.24 -15.42 6.70
CA ILE A 142 7.12 -15.15 5.56
C ILE A 142 7.12 -16.36 4.62
N PRO A 143 6.81 -16.18 3.33
CA PRO A 143 6.92 -17.25 2.34
C PRO A 143 8.35 -17.83 2.30
N ARG A 144 8.49 -19.17 2.24
CA ARG A 144 9.79 -19.87 2.31
C ARG A 144 10.86 -19.29 1.37
N LYS A 145 10.47 -18.92 0.14
CA LYS A 145 11.38 -18.33 -0.84
C LYS A 145 11.91 -16.95 -0.43
N ILE A 146 11.08 -16.13 0.22
CA ILE A 146 11.51 -14.83 0.76
C ILE A 146 12.35 -15.04 2.01
N LEU A 147 11.96 -15.96 2.89
CA LEU A 147 12.68 -16.27 4.12
C LEU A 147 14.13 -16.66 3.81
N SER A 148 14.36 -17.55 2.83
CA SER A 148 15.73 -17.93 2.43
C SER A 148 16.56 -16.75 1.93
N LEU A 149 15.96 -15.81 1.18
CA LEU A 149 16.65 -14.60 0.71
C LEU A 149 17.00 -13.65 1.86
N VAL A 150 16.07 -13.49 2.82
CA VAL A 150 16.32 -12.64 4.01
C VAL A 150 17.39 -13.27 4.89
N TYR A 151 17.34 -14.59 5.07
CA TYR A 151 18.34 -15.34 5.84
C TYR A 151 19.76 -15.16 5.27
N GLN A 152 19.91 -15.24 3.96
CA GLN A 152 21.21 -15.03 3.28
C GLN A 152 21.78 -13.62 3.49
N LEU A 153 20.93 -12.61 3.71
CA LEU A 153 21.34 -11.24 3.95
C LEU A 153 21.51 -10.89 5.44
N HIS A 154 21.09 -11.77 6.33
CA HIS A 154 21.17 -11.57 7.78
C HIS A 154 22.60 -11.85 8.31
N ASN A 155 23.59 -11.14 7.76
CA ASN A 155 24.99 -11.26 8.17
C ASN A 155 25.26 -10.40 9.43
N SER A 156 25.02 -10.93 10.62
CA SER A 156 25.36 -10.27 11.91
C SER A 156 24.91 -8.80 12.02
N GLN A 157 23.80 -8.45 11.40
CA GLN A 157 23.25 -7.11 11.44
C GLN A 157 22.72 -6.80 12.84
N SER A 158 22.99 -5.59 13.33
CA SER A 158 22.36 -5.13 14.58
C SER A 158 20.84 -5.17 14.47
N PRO A 159 20.12 -5.63 15.52
CA PRO A 159 18.66 -5.70 15.53
C PRO A 159 17.96 -4.39 15.17
N HIS A 160 18.57 -3.25 15.52
CA HIS A 160 18.01 -1.92 15.28
C HIS A 160 18.36 -1.33 13.91
N THR A 161 19.20 -2.01 13.12
CA THR A 161 19.52 -1.58 11.76
C THR A 161 18.27 -1.63 10.87
N TRP A 162 18.01 -0.54 10.16
CA TRP A 162 16.89 -0.45 9.21
C TRP A 162 17.12 -1.39 8.02
N PHE A 163 16.13 -2.21 7.73
CA PHE A 163 16.24 -3.24 6.71
C PHE A 163 16.65 -2.68 5.34
N LEU A 164 15.95 -1.65 4.85
CA LEU A 164 16.21 -1.11 3.52
C LEU A 164 17.50 -0.29 3.38
N SER A 165 17.93 0.40 4.42
CA SER A 165 19.12 1.25 4.37
C SER A 165 20.39 0.53 4.80
N SER A 166 20.27 -0.57 5.53
CA SER A 166 21.36 -1.25 6.21
C SER A 166 22.16 -0.30 7.13
N GLN A 167 21.47 0.66 7.75
CA GLN A 167 22.03 1.68 8.65
C GLN A 167 21.12 1.84 9.86
N GLU A 168 21.71 2.21 11.01
CA GLU A 168 20.94 2.51 12.23
C GLU A 168 20.41 3.95 12.28
N ALA A 169 21.15 4.89 11.68
CA ALA A 169 20.86 6.32 11.82
C ALA A 169 19.48 6.74 11.33
N LYS A 170 19.06 6.26 10.17
CA LYS A 170 17.77 6.68 9.57
C LYS A 170 17.20 5.65 8.58
N PRO A 171 15.85 5.53 8.52
CA PRO A 171 15.17 4.73 7.52
C PRO A 171 15.27 5.35 6.12
N VAL A 172 15.01 4.54 5.11
CA VAL A 172 14.80 5.04 3.74
C VAL A 172 13.45 5.76 3.66
N GLU A 173 13.45 6.95 3.05
CA GLU A 173 12.21 7.69 2.83
C GLU A 173 11.34 7.02 1.76
N PRO A 174 9.99 6.91 1.96
CA PRO A 174 9.09 6.29 1.00
C PRO A 174 9.16 6.87 -0.42
N ARG A 175 9.36 8.19 -0.57
CA ARG A 175 9.53 8.83 -1.89
C ARG A 175 10.81 8.37 -2.60
N CYS A 176 11.91 8.25 -1.84
CA CYS A 176 13.17 7.74 -2.39
C CYS A 176 13.04 6.27 -2.75
N TYR A 177 12.39 5.48 -1.89
CA TYR A 177 12.17 4.06 -2.18
C TYR A 177 11.24 3.85 -3.37
N SER A 178 10.19 4.66 -3.53
CA SER A 178 9.31 4.63 -4.71
C SER A 178 10.11 4.82 -6.01
N LYS A 179 11.04 5.76 -6.04
CA LYS A 179 11.94 5.94 -7.20
C LYS A 179 12.81 4.70 -7.47
N SER A 180 13.33 4.09 -6.40
CA SER A 180 14.10 2.84 -6.52
C SER A 180 13.25 1.70 -7.08
N ILE A 181 11.99 1.56 -6.62
CA ILE A 181 11.04 0.56 -7.13
C ILE A 181 10.84 0.73 -8.65
N HIS A 182 10.56 1.95 -9.11
CA HIS A 182 10.40 2.21 -10.55
C HIS A 182 11.65 1.82 -11.36
N CYS A 183 12.84 2.14 -10.83
CA CYS A 183 14.11 1.75 -11.47
C CYS A 183 14.26 0.22 -11.54
N TYR A 184 13.95 -0.49 -10.44
CA TYR A 184 14.05 -1.95 -10.40
C TYR A 184 13.03 -2.66 -11.30
N LEU A 185 11.79 -2.17 -11.37
CA LEU A 185 10.78 -2.70 -12.28
C LEU A 185 11.19 -2.52 -13.75
N LYS A 186 11.76 -1.35 -14.09
CA LYS A 186 12.32 -1.13 -15.43
C LYS A 186 13.44 -2.12 -15.76
N HIS A 187 14.36 -2.38 -14.84
CA HIS A 187 15.40 -3.39 -15.03
C HIS A 187 14.86 -4.83 -15.10
N ALA A 188 13.77 -5.11 -14.44
CA ALA A 188 13.05 -6.37 -14.53
C ALA A 188 12.23 -6.51 -15.83
N GLN A 189 12.26 -5.49 -16.72
CA GLN A 189 11.49 -5.45 -17.97
C GLN A 189 9.96 -5.52 -17.73
N VAL A 190 9.51 -4.99 -16.61
CA VAL A 190 8.11 -4.92 -16.23
C VAL A 190 7.62 -3.48 -16.32
N SER A 191 6.36 -3.30 -16.71
CA SER A 191 5.72 -1.99 -16.78
C SER A 191 5.86 -1.24 -15.45
N SER A 192 6.23 0.03 -15.52
CA SER A 192 6.37 0.85 -14.31
C SER A 192 5.00 1.08 -13.69
N VAL A 193 4.80 0.51 -12.51
CA VAL A 193 3.57 0.65 -11.75
C VAL A 193 3.81 1.43 -10.45
N HIS A 194 2.77 2.09 -9.95
CA HIS A 194 2.84 2.76 -8.65
C HIS A 194 3.06 1.71 -7.53
N PRO A 195 3.84 2.01 -6.48
CA PRO A 195 4.09 1.04 -5.39
C PRO A 195 2.84 0.39 -4.79
N HIS A 196 1.71 1.09 -4.71
CA HIS A 196 0.45 0.49 -4.28
C HIS A 196 -0.05 -0.63 -5.20
N ALA A 197 0.29 -0.61 -6.49
CA ALA A 197 -0.06 -1.68 -7.41
C ALA A 197 0.56 -3.03 -7.03
N LEU A 198 1.78 -3.03 -6.46
CA LEU A 198 2.41 -4.26 -5.94
C LEU A 198 1.57 -4.89 -4.82
N ARG A 199 1.07 -4.06 -3.90
CA ARG A 199 0.18 -4.52 -2.84
C ARG A 199 -1.21 -4.94 -3.38
N HIS A 200 -1.72 -4.28 -4.41
CA HIS A 200 -2.94 -4.71 -5.08
C HIS A 200 -2.74 -6.05 -5.80
N THR A 201 -1.57 -6.26 -6.42
CA THR A 201 -1.20 -7.55 -7.01
C THR A 201 -1.24 -8.66 -5.96
N PHE A 202 -0.67 -8.45 -4.76
CA PHE A 202 -0.78 -9.41 -3.65
C PHE A 202 -2.23 -9.78 -3.36
N ALA A 203 -3.07 -8.77 -3.13
CA ALA A 203 -4.45 -9.00 -2.75
C ALA A 203 -5.24 -9.71 -3.85
N THR A 204 -5.05 -9.33 -5.12
CA THR A 204 -5.67 -9.98 -6.27
C THR A 204 -5.22 -11.44 -6.38
N THR A 205 -3.91 -11.69 -6.26
CA THR A 205 -3.36 -13.05 -6.31
C THR A 205 -3.91 -13.92 -5.17
N CYS A 206 -4.01 -13.39 -3.94
CA CYS A 206 -4.60 -14.12 -2.81
C CYS A 206 -6.06 -14.51 -3.09
N LEU A 207 -6.87 -13.57 -3.57
CA LEU A 207 -8.29 -13.85 -3.86
C LEU A 207 -8.46 -14.83 -5.02
N GLN A 208 -7.64 -14.71 -6.08
CA GLN A 208 -7.63 -15.65 -7.20
C GLN A 208 -7.28 -17.09 -6.77
N ASN A 209 -6.51 -17.22 -5.69
CA ASN A 209 -6.15 -18.51 -5.11
C ASN A 209 -7.06 -18.93 -3.92
N GLY A 210 -8.23 -18.33 -3.79
CA GLY A 210 -9.23 -18.75 -2.79
C GLY A 210 -8.95 -18.30 -1.36
N CYS A 211 -8.10 -17.29 -1.16
CA CYS A 211 -7.87 -16.76 0.19
C CYS A 211 -9.14 -16.11 0.74
N ASN A 212 -9.48 -16.43 1.97
CA ASN A 212 -10.62 -15.82 2.65
C ASN A 212 -10.41 -14.31 2.82
N VAL A 213 -11.45 -13.51 2.53
CA VAL A 213 -11.40 -12.03 2.57
C VAL A 213 -11.05 -11.51 3.96
N LYS A 214 -11.52 -12.14 5.03
CA LYS A 214 -11.20 -11.76 6.41
C LYS A 214 -9.71 -11.98 6.69
N THR A 215 -9.18 -13.15 6.37
CA THR A 215 -7.75 -13.47 6.51
C THR A 215 -6.89 -12.51 5.70
N LEU A 216 -7.28 -12.22 4.44
CA LEU A 216 -6.58 -11.25 3.61
C LEU A 216 -6.59 -9.84 4.24
N SER A 217 -7.72 -9.41 4.77
CA SER A 217 -7.86 -8.11 5.45
C SER A 217 -6.94 -8.01 6.67
N GLU A 218 -6.83 -9.07 7.46
CA GLU A 218 -5.94 -9.16 8.63
C GLU A 218 -4.46 -9.09 8.19
N ILE A 219 -4.05 -9.87 7.20
CA ILE A 219 -2.68 -9.83 6.64
C ILE A 219 -2.35 -8.43 6.12
N MET A 220 -3.28 -7.81 5.41
CA MET A 220 -3.09 -6.46 4.88
C MET A 220 -3.16 -5.36 5.95
N GLY A 221 -3.70 -5.63 7.14
CA GLY A 221 -3.90 -4.62 8.18
C GLY A 221 -4.87 -3.53 7.72
N HIS A 222 -6.02 -3.92 7.18
CA HIS A 222 -7.14 -3.02 6.91
C HIS A 222 -7.99 -2.89 8.18
N ALA A 223 -8.45 -1.67 8.47
CA ALA A 223 -9.30 -1.40 9.62
C ALA A 223 -10.69 -2.05 9.50
N SER A 224 -11.14 -2.36 8.26
CA SER A 224 -12.39 -3.05 7.95
C SER A 224 -12.20 -3.95 6.74
N SER A 225 -12.82 -5.12 6.75
CA SER A 225 -12.92 -6.03 5.59
C SER A 225 -13.65 -5.37 4.41
N ASP A 226 -14.52 -4.39 4.66
CA ASP A 226 -15.22 -3.64 3.62
C ASP A 226 -14.27 -2.93 2.66
N ILE A 227 -13.09 -2.49 3.14
CA ILE A 227 -12.06 -1.89 2.30
C ILE A 227 -11.54 -2.93 1.30
N THR A 228 -11.28 -4.14 1.76
CA THR A 228 -10.86 -5.26 0.92
C THR A 228 -11.97 -5.66 -0.04
N MET A 229 -13.20 -5.79 0.45
CA MET A 229 -14.37 -6.12 -0.38
C MET A 229 -14.62 -5.09 -1.49
N LYS A 230 -14.63 -3.80 -1.18
CA LYS A 230 -14.86 -2.72 -2.16
C LYS A 230 -13.81 -2.68 -3.27
N LEU A 231 -12.57 -3.04 -2.97
CA LEU A 231 -11.49 -3.08 -3.95
C LEU A 231 -11.66 -4.24 -4.95
N TYR A 232 -12.40 -5.30 -4.57
CA TYR A 232 -12.47 -6.56 -5.32
C TYR A 232 -13.90 -7.01 -5.67
N VAL A 233 -14.92 -6.16 -5.47
CA VAL A 233 -16.34 -6.44 -5.75
C VAL A 233 -16.63 -6.79 -7.23
N HIS A 234 -15.74 -6.43 -8.14
CA HIS A 234 -15.85 -6.85 -9.54
C HIS A 234 -15.23 -8.25 -9.74
N THR A 235 -15.73 -9.25 -9.00
CA THR A 235 -15.37 -10.64 -9.28
C THR A 235 -15.89 -11.01 -10.67
N CYS A 236 -14.95 -11.40 -11.53
CA CYS A 236 -15.23 -11.93 -12.85
C CYS A 236 -16.15 -13.16 -12.75
N TRP A 237 -17.01 -13.37 -13.73
CA TRP A 237 -17.95 -14.51 -13.77
C TRP A 237 -17.23 -15.86 -13.64
N GLU A 238 -16.04 -15.98 -14.21
CA GLU A 238 -15.19 -17.16 -14.14
C GLU A 238 -14.82 -17.53 -12.70
N TRP A 239 -14.58 -16.54 -11.82
CA TRP A 239 -14.29 -16.80 -10.40
C TRP A 239 -15.50 -17.34 -9.63
N LYS A 240 -16.68 -16.78 -9.92
CA LYS A 240 -17.93 -17.29 -9.31
C LYS A 240 -18.17 -18.73 -9.70
N ARG A 241 -17.94 -19.05 -10.97
CA ARG A 241 -18.07 -20.41 -11.50
C ARG A 241 -17.04 -21.34 -10.85
N ALA A 242 -15.77 -20.98 -10.86
CA ALA A 242 -14.70 -21.77 -10.26
C ALA A 242 -14.95 -22.04 -8.76
N GLU A 243 -15.46 -21.08 -8.02
CA GLU A 243 -15.77 -21.24 -6.59
C GLU A 243 -16.93 -22.22 -6.37
N ILE A 244 -18.00 -22.13 -7.17
CA ILE A 244 -19.10 -23.10 -7.10
C ILE A 244 -18.62 -24.51 -7.45
N GLU A 245 -17.84 -24.65 -8.53
CA GLU A 245 -17.27 -25.94 -8.94
C GLU A 245 -16.34 -26.53 -7.84
N ARG A 246 -15.52 -25.68 -7.21
CA ARG A 246 -14.64 -26.10 -6.11
C ARG A 246 -15.41 -26.60 -4.89
N ILE A 247 -16.56 -26.02 -4.58
CA ILE A 247 -17.37 -26.40 -3.39
C ILE A 247 -18.18 -27.65 -3.62
N PHE A 248 -18.76 -27.81 -4.82
CA PHE A 248 -19.78 -28.83 -5.08
C PHE A 248 -19.35 -29.96 -6.01
N ASN A 249 -18.21 -29.87 -6.67
CA ASN A 249 -17.70 -30.87 -7.63
C ASN A 249 -16.39 -31.54 -7.16
N ASN A 250 -16.06 -31.46 -5.87
CA ASN A 250 -14.97 -32.25 -5.23
C ASN A 250 -15.52 -33.55 -4.64
#